data_ff3729bc15a20da5473158e28b8b1bee
#
_entry.id   ff3729bc15a20da5473158e28b8b1bee
#
_cell.length_a   1.000
_cell.length_b   1.000
_cell.length_c   1.000
_cell.angle_alpha   90.00
_cell.angle_beta   90.00
_cell.angle_gamma   90.00
#
_symmetry.space_group_name_H-M   'P 1'
#
loop_
_entity.id
_entity.type
_entity.pdbx_description
1 polymer ?
#
loop_
_entity_poly.entity_id
_entity_poly.type
_entity_poly.pdbx_seq_one_letter_code
_entity_poly.pdbx_strand_id
1 'polypeptide(L)'
;MLSKILVAVDDSEGGEKAFNFAVAIAKKFESNLLVAHIIEEYGTVGHSIVTELKQDSQRILQEYQSKAKDSGLKSTRVNVKEGRGTDVAEKILEIAREENVDAVVVGGRGKYLSSVSFLIGSTSSKLVHYGGHTIIIVK
;
A
#
# COMPACT_ATOMS: atom_id res chain seq x y z
N MET A 1 -7.00 -14.69 12.85
CA MET A 1 -7.92 -13.86 12.05
C MET A 1 -7.17 -12.82 11.21
N LEU A 2 -6.53 -11.82 11.80
CA LEU A 2 -5.70 -10.88 11.05
C LEU A 2 -4.25 -11.34 11.03
N SER A 3 -3.99 -12.48 10.40
CA SER A 3 -2.66 -13.09 10.38
C SER A 3 -1.71 -12.39 9.43
N LYS A 4 -2.23 -11.88 8.31
CA LYS A 4 -1.44 -11.18 7.31
C LYS A 4 -2.25 -10.01 6.74
N ILE A 5 -1.70 -8.82 6.79
CA ILE A 5 -2.33 -7.61 6.28
C ILE A 5 -1.42 -6.95 5.26
N LEU A 6 -2.04 -6.36 4.24
CA LEU A 6 -1.35 -5.60 3.22
C LEU A 6 -1.67 -4.13 3.44
N VAL A 7 -0.66 -3.27 3.44
CA VAL A 7 -0.85 -1.83 3.35
C VAL A 7 -0.27 -1.33 2.03
N ALA A 8 -1.08 -0.65 1.25
CA ALA A 8 -0.63 -0.03 0.02
C ALA A 8 -0.21 1.41 0.32
N VAL A 9 1.01 1.75 -0.04
CA VAL A 9 1.60 3.05 0.23
C VAL A 9 1.98 3.75 -1.07
N ASP A 10 1.94 5.05 -1.03
CA ASP A 10 2.49 5.92 -2.05
C ASP A 10 3.24 7.05 -1.33
N ASP A 11 3.68 8.04 -2.07
CA ASP A 11 4.41 9.18 -1.50
C ASP A 11 3.45 10.27 -1.01
N SER A 12 2.34 9.89 -0.39
CA SER A 12 1.31 10.80 0.09
C SER A 12 1.15 10.74 1.61
N GLU A 13 0.56 11.77 2.18
CA GLU A 13 0.19 11.81 3.59
C GLU A 13 -0.81 10.69 3.92
N GLY A 14 -1.75 10.41 3.00
CA GLY A 14 -2.71 9.32 3.18
C GLY A 14 -2.05 7.96 3.28
N GLY A 15 -1.03 7.72 2.48
CA GLY A 15 -0.24 6.49 2.54
C GLY A 15 0.49 6.33 3.86
N GLU A 16 1.03 7.41 4.40
CA GLU A 16 1.69 7.39 5.69
C GLU A 16 0.71 7.11 6.84
N LYS A 17 -0.46 7.72 6.81
CA LYS A 17 -1.51 7.44 7.81
C LYS A 17 -1.95 5.99 7.76
N ALA A 18 -2.15 5.45 6.56
CA ALA A 18 -2.52 4.05 6.37
C ALA A 18 -1.44 3.12 6.92
N PHE A 19 -0.18 3.42 6.63
CA PHE A 19 0.95 2.65 7.14
C PHE A 19 0.99 2.64 8.66
N ASN A 20 0.87 3.80 9.31
CA ASN A 20 0.90 3.89 10.75
C ASN A 20 -0.24 3.10 11.39
N PHE A 21 -1.42 3.13 10.79
CA PHE A 21 -2.56 2.34 11.23
C PHE A 21 -2.31 0.84 11.09
N ALA A 22 -1.77 0.43 9.94
CA ALA A 22 -1.45 -0.98 9.69
C ALA A 22 -0.39 -1.51 10.67
N VAL A 23 0.61 -0.72 10.98
CA VAL A 23 1.62 -1.08 11.98
C VAL A 23 0.97 -1.30 13.35
N ALA A 24 0.05 -0.42 13.75
CA ALA A 24 -0.65 -0.55 15.02
C ALA A 24 -1.47 -1.86 15.08
N ILE A 25 -2.17 -2.19 13.98
CA ILE A 25 -2.91 -3.46 13.89
C ILE A 25 -1.95 -4.64 13.96
N ALA A 26 -0.88 -4.60 13.19
CA ALA A 26 0.09 -5.70 13.13
C ALA A 26 0.73 -5.97 14.49
N LYS A 27 1.02 -4.92 15.25
CA LYS A 27 1.55 -5.06 16.60
C LYS A 27 0.52 -5.68 17.55
N LYS A 28 -0.72 -5.23 17.47
CA LYS A 28 -1.79 -5.69 18.35
C LYS A 28 -2.16 -7.16 18.11
N PHE A 29 -2.25 -7.55 16.86
CA PHE A 29 -2.71 -8.89 16.47
C PHE A 29 -1.57 -9.83 16.06
N GLU A 30 -0.33 -9.38 16.21
CA GLU A 30 0.86 -10.15 15.79
C GLU A 30 0.79 -10.58 14.33
N SER A 31 0.30 -9.67 13.47
CA SER A 31 0.15 -9.91 12.05
C SER A 31 1.48 -9.84 11.31
N ASN A 32 1.58 -10.56 10.19
CA ASN A 32 2.59 -10.28 9.19
C ASN A 32 2.12 -9.07 8.38
N LEU A 33 3.01 -8.13 8.15
CA LEU A 33 2.74 -6.90 7.40
C LEU A 33 3.42 -6.96 6.05
N LEU A 34 2.62 -6.83 4.99
CA LEU A 34 3.11 -6.68 3.63
C LEU A 34 2.92 -5.23 3.20
N VAL A 35 4.02 -4.53 2.95
CA VAL A 35 3.98 -3.16 2.45
C VAL A 35 4.10 -3.20 0.93
N ALA A 36 3.10 -2.71 0.23
CA ALA A 36 3.06 -2.73 -1.22
C ALA A 36 3.08 -1.31 -1.80
N HIS A 37 3.83 -1.14 -2.87
CA HIS A 37 3.83 0.07 -3.68
C HIS A 37 3.63 -0.30 -5.13
N ILE A 38 2.73 0.40 -5.82
CA ILE A 38 2.40 0.14 -7.21
C ILE A 38 2.95 1.28 -8.06
N ILE A 39 3.79 0.92 -9.02
CA ILE A 39 4.23 1.85 -10.06
C ILE A 39 3.10 1.93 -11.09
N GLU A 40 2.52 3.11 -11.23
CA GLU A 40 1.45 3.33 -12.18
C GLU A 40 2.04 3.61 -13.55
N GLU A 41 1.62 2.83 -14.55
CA GLU A 41 2.12 2.93 -15.91
C GLU A 41 1.11 3.67 -16.80
N TYR A 42 1.54 4.78 -17.39
CA TYR A 42 0.74 5.57 -18.32
C TYR A 42 1.36 5.48 -19.70
N GLY A 43 0.82 4.61 -20.56
CA GLY A 43 1.25 4.50 -21.94
C GLY A 43 2.70 4.04 -22.10
N THR A 44 3.33 4.44 -23.21
CA THR A 44 4.72 4.10 -23.49
C THR A 44 5.64 5.18 -22.94
N VAL A 45 6.49 4.83 -21.99
CA VAL A 45 7.49 5.73 -21.41
C VAL A 45 8.90 5.26 -21.76
N GLY A 46 9.84 6.18 -21.81
CA GLY A 46 11.23 5.89 -22.10
C GLY A 46 11.88 5.06 -21.00
N HIS A 47 12.95 4.33 -21.37
CA HIS A 47 13.67 3.46 -20.46
C HIS A 47 14.21 4.21 -19.22
N SER A 48 14.70 5.42 -19.40
CA SER A 48 15.24 6.24 -18.30
C SER A 48 14.15 6.60 -17.27
N ILE A 49 12.93 6.88 -17.74
CA ILE A 49 11.79 7.18 -16.85
C ILE A 49 11.37 5.95 -16.07
N VAL A 50 11.32 4.79 -16.72
CA VAL A 50 11.00 3.51 -16.05
C VAL A 50 12.03 3.21 -14.95
N THR A 51 13.32 3.41 -15.23
CA THR A 51 14.39 3.20 -14.26
C THR A 51 14.23 4.13 -13.06
N GLU A 52 13.93 5.40 -13.30
CA GLU A 52 13.71 6.40 -12.25
C GLU A 52 12.51 6.02 -11.36
N LEU A 53 11.39 5.61 -11.97
CA LEU A 53 10.20 5.18 -11.22
C LEU A 53 10.49 3.94 -10.36
N LYS A 54 11.28 3.01 -10.86
CA LYS A 54 11.70 1.84 -10.09
C LYS A 54 12.58 2.21 -8.90
N GLN A 55 13.51 3.13 -9.10
CA GLN A 55 14.37 3.60 -8.02
C GLN A 55 13.57 4.30 -6.94
N ASP A 56 12.61 5.15 -7.32
CA ASP A 56 11.72 5.82 -6.38
C ASP A 56 10.88 4.82 -5.59
N SER A 57 10.34 3.82 -6.26
CA SER A 57 9.54 2.77 -5.64
C SER A 57 10.36 2.00 -4.61
N GLN A 58 11.57 1.61 -4.96
CA GLN A 58 12.47 0.91 -4.04
C GLN A 58 12.81 1.76 -2.83
N ARG A 59 13.05 3.05 -3.03
CA ARG A 59 13.31 4.00 -1.94
C ARG A 59 12.11 4.07 -0.98
N ILE A 60 10.91 4.22 -1.51
CA ILE A 60 9.68 4.28 -0.73
C ILE A 60 9.52 3.00 0.11
N LEU A 61 9.66 1.84 -0.51
CA LEU A 61 9.52 0.57 0.18
C LEU A 61 10.58 0.37 1.27
N GLN A 62 11.83 0.75 1.00
CA GLN A 62 12.90 0.66 2.00
C GLN A 62 12.64 1.57 3.18
N GLU A 63 12.17 2.79 2.95
CA GLU A 63 11.83 3.73 4.02
C GLU A 63 10.72 3.17 4.91
N TYR A 64 9.68 2.62 4.33
CA TYR A 64 8.58 2.04 5.10
C TYR A 64 8.98 0.76 5.82
N GLN A 65 9.83 -0.06 5.21
CA GLN A 65 10.36 -1.24 5.88
C GLN A 65 11.16 -0.86 7.12
N SER A 66 11.99 0.17 7.02
CA SER A 66 12.77 0.69 8.16
C SER A 66 11.86 1.26 9.25
N LYS A 67 10.85 2.03 8.86
CA LYS A 67 9.86 2.59 9.79
C LYS A 67 9.11 1.50 10.56
N ALA A 68 8.76 0.41 9.89
CA ALA A 68 8.09 -0.72 10.53
C ALA A 68 8.97 -1.35 11.61
N LYS A 69 10.25 -1.57 11.31
CA LYS A 69 11.21 -2.11 12.26
C LYS A 69 11.40 -1.17 13.45
N ASP A 70 11.55 0.13 13.18
CA ASP A 70 11.72 1.16 14.21
C ASP A 70 10.49 1.25 15.12
N SER A 71 9.32 0.89 14.62
CA SER A 71 8.08 0.85 15.39
C SER A 71 7.96 -0.38 16.30
N GLY A 72 8.92 -1.30 16.23
CA GLY A 72 8.95 -2.48 17.09
C GLY A 72 8.45 -3.77 16.44
N LEU A 73 8.13 -3.76 15.14
CA LEU A 73 7.81 -4.99 14.43
C LEU A 73 9.09 -5.78 14.14
N LYS A 74 9.03 -7.07 14.36
CA LYS A 74 10.16 -7.96 14.02
C LYS A 74 10.38 -7.96 12.51
N SER A 75 11.63 -7.91 12.08
CA SER A 75 11.97 -7.89 10.65
C SER A 75 11.41 -9.10 9.89
N THR A 76 11.26 -10.24 10.57
CA THR A 76 10.70 -11.47 9.99
C THR A 76 9.20 -11.35 9.67
N ARG A 77 8.52 -10.35 10.24
CA ARG A 77 7.09 -10.12 10.04
C ARG A 77 6.78 -9.02 9.04
N VAL A 78 7.81 -8.37 8.49
CA VAL A 78 7.65 -7.25 7.56
C VAL A 78 8.24 -7.62 6.22
N ASN A 79 7.42 -7.60 5.18
CA ASN A 79 7.85 -7.81 3.80
C ASN A 79 7.42 -6.63 2.95
N VAL A 80 8.09 -6.43 1.83
CA VAL A 80 7.77 -5.38 0.88
C VAL A 80 7.50 -6.01 -0.49
N LYS A 81 6.62 -5.40 -1.28
CA LYS A 81 6.31 -5.85 -2.62
C LYS A 81 6.08 -4.67 -3.54
N GLU A 82 6.74 -4.70 -4.69
CA GLU A 82 6.51 -3.74 -5.75
C GLU A 82 5.60 -4.36 -6.80
N GLY A 83 4.62 -3.59 -7.27
CA GLY A 83 3.78 -3.96 -8.39
C GLY A 83 3.85 -2.90 -9.47
N ARG A 84 3.43 -3.27 -10.69
CA ARG A 84 3.36 -2.35 -11.83
C ARG A 84 2.08 -2.61 -12.59
N GLY A 85 1.42 -1.55 -13.03
CA GLY A 85 0.21 -1.69 -13.82
C GLY A 85 -0.45 -0.36 -14.14
N THR A 86 -1.43 -0.40 -15.03
CA THR A 86 -2.20 0.78 -15.43
C THR A 86 -3.34 1.08 -14.46
N ASP A 87 -3.75 0.08 -13.69
CA ASP A 87 -4.81 0.23 -12.68
C ASP A 87 -4.25 -0.19 -11.31
N VAL A 88 -4.01 0.80 -10.47
CA VAL A 88 -3.40 0.59 -9.16
C VAL A 88 -4.27 -0.32 -8.27
N ALA A 89 -5.58 -0.09 -8.24
CA ALA A 89 -6.49 -0.89 -7.42
C ALA A 89 -6.51 -2.35 -7.84
N GLU A 90 -6.57 -2.62 -9.14
CA GLU A 90 -6.52 -3.99 -9.67
C GLU A 90 -5.24 -4.69 -9.26
N LYS A 91 -4.11 -4.00 -9.35
CA LYS A 91 -2.82 -4.56 -8.99
C LYS A 91 -2.70 -4.85 -7.49
N ILE A 92 -3.24 -3.98 -6.65
CA ILE A 92 -3.29 -4.21 -5.21
C ILE A 92 -4.10 -5.48 -4.90
N LEU A 93 -5.26 -5.63 -5.55
CA LEU A 93 -6.12 -6.81 -5.35
C LEU A 93 -5.45 -8.08 -5.84
N GLU A 94 -4.73 -8.01 -6.95
CA GLU A 94 -3.95 -9.14 -7.46
C GLU A 94 -2.91 -9.60 -6.44
N ILE A 95 -2.14 -8.67 -5.90
CA ILE A 95 -1.14 -8.97 -4.86
C ILE A 95 -1.82 -9.53 -3.62
N ALA A 96 -2.94 -8.95 -3.22
CA ALA A 96 -3.69 -9.41 -2.04
C ALA A 96 -4.15 -10.86 -2.18
N ARG A 97 -4.60 -11.24 -3.37
CA ARG A 97 -4.97 -12.63 -3.66
C ARG A 97 -3.77 -13.57 -3.64
N GLU A 98 -2.71 -13.19 -4.34
CA GLU A 98 -1.49 -14.02 -4.44
C GLU A 98 -0.87 -14.26 -3.06
N GLU A 99 -0.88 -13.25 -2.22
CA GLU A 99 -0.26 -13.29 -0.90
C GLU A 99 -1.22 -13.76 0.20
N ASN A 100 -2.46 -14.06 -0.12
CA ASN A 100 -3.49 -14.52 0.83
C ASN A 100 -3.61 -13.62 2.06
N VAL A 101 -3.72 -12.31 1.83
CA VAL A 101 -3.88 -11.39 2.95
C VAL A 101 -5.32 -11.39 3.49
N ASP A 102 -5.47 -11.13 4.77
CA ASP A 102 -6.77 -11.07 5.43
C ASP A 102 -7.46 -9.72 5.30
N ALA A 103 -6.67 -8.67 5.12
CA ALA A 103 -7.20 -7.32 4.95
C ALA A 103 -6.22 -6.46 4.15
N VAL A 104 -6.78 -5.45 3.49
CA VAL A 104 -6.01 -4.45 2.75
C VAL A 104 -6.26 -3.09 3.41
N VAL A 105 -5.20 -2.38 3.75
CA VAL A 105 -5.25 -1.07 4.39
C VAL A 105 -4.78 -0.02 3.38
N VAL A 106 -5.56 1.01 3.18
CA VAL A 106 -5.24 2.10 2.24
C VAL A 106 -5.63 3.45 2.82
N GLY A 107 -5.00 4.51 2.33
CA GLY A 107 -5.42 5.86 2.64
C GLY A 107 -6.74 6.20 1.95
N GLY A 108 -7.54 7.03 2.57
CA GLY A 108 -8.84 7.45 2.01
C GLY A 108 -8.70 8.39 0.83
N ARG A 109 -7.56 9.10 0.74
CA ARG A 109 -7.26 10.05 -0.34
C ARG A 109 -5.81 9.88 -0.76
N GLY A 110 -5.61 9.86 -2.06
CA GLY A 110 -4.26 9.80 -2.60
C GLY A 110 -3.64 11.18 -2.72
N LYS A 111 -2.50 11.21 -3.39
CA LYS A 111 -1.64 12.37 -3.55
C LYS A 111 -2.34 13.61 -4.12
N TYR A 112 -3.32 13.42 -5.01
CA TYR A 112 -3.98 14.51 -5.72
C TYR A 112 -5.29 14.98 -5.09
N LEU A 113 -5.79 14.30 -4.06
CA LEU A 113 -7.06 14.60 -3.42
C LEU A 113 -6.92 15.04 -1.98
N SER A 114 -5.72 15.37 -1.55
CA SER A 114 -5.42 15.71 -0.16
C SER A 114 -6.16 16.95 0.35
N SER A 115 -6.54 17.87 -0.54
CA SER A 115 -7.24 19.10 -0.18
C SER A 115 -8.76 18.93 -0.04
N VAL A 116 -9.32 17.78 -0.40
CA VAL A 116 -10.77 17.54 -0.39
C VAL A 116 -11.09 16.50 0.68
N SER A 117 -11.45 16.95 1.87
CA SER A 117 -11.53 16.13 3.08
C SER A 117 -12.65 15.08 3.09
N PHE A 118 -13.69 15.23 2.29
CA PHE A 118 -14.83 14.33 2.30
C PHE A 118 -14.84 13.30 1.15
N LEU A 119 -13.92 13.41 0.19
CA LEU A 119 -13.87 12.48 -0.93
C LEU A 119 -12.96 11.31 -0.64
N ILE A 120 -13.38 10.14 -1.09
CA ILE A 120 -12.56 8.94 -1.11
C ILE A 120 -11.85 8.91 -2.46
N GLY A 121 -10.56 8.61 -2.49
CA GLY A 121 -9.78 8.53 -3.72
C GLY A 121 -10.27 7.42 -4.66
N SER A 122 -9.93 7.52 -5.93
CA SER A 122 -10.36 6.54 -6.93
C SER A 122 -9.89 5.13 -6.65
N THR A 123 -8.66 4.97 -6.16
CA THR A 123 -8.10 3.66 -5.80
C THR A 123 -8.89 3.03 -4.65
N SER A 124 -9.12 3.78 -3.58
CA SER A 124 -9.88 3.28 -2.42
C SER A 124 -11.30 2.89 -2.80
N SER A 125 -11.95 3.71 -3.63
CA SER A 125 -13.30 3.44 -4.12
C SER A 125 -13.36 2.14 -4.92
N LYS A 126 -12.42 1.92 -5.84
CA LYS A 126 -12.35 0.68 -6.63
C LYS A 126 -12.10 -0.54 -5.75
N LEU A 127 -11.23 -0.43 -4.76
CA LEU A 127 -10.96 -1.53 -3.85
C LEU A 127 -12.21 -1.98 -3.11
N VAL A 128 -13.01 -1.03 -2.65
CA VAL A 128 -14.26 -1.32 -1.95
C VAL A 128 -15.27 -1.99 -2.86
N HIS A 129 -15.39 -1.52 -4.11
CA HIS A 129 -16.39 -2.03 -5.04
C HIS A 129 -16.04 -3.39 -5.65
N TYR A 130 -14.76 -3.61 -5.96
CA TYR A 130 -14.35 -4.77 -6.77
C TYR A 130 -13.54 -5.81 -6.01
N GLY A 131 -13.16 -5.53 -4.76
CA GLY A 131 -12.35 -6.43 -3.97
C GLY A 131 -13.18 -7.46 -3.22
N GLY A 132 -12.67 -8.69 -3.15
CA GLY A 132 -13.23 -9.74 -2.30
C GLY A 132 -12.58 -9.77 -0.92
N HIS A 133 -11.77 -8.77 -0.57
CA HIS A 133 -11.06 -8.68 0.70
C HIS A 133 -11.71 -7.65 1.63
N THR A 134 -11.44 -7.80 2.91
CA THR A 134 -11.72 -6.74 3.88
C THR A 134 -10.85 -5.53 3.54
N ILE A 135 -11.46 -4.38 3.37
CA ILE A 135 -10.75 -3.14 3.03
C ILE A 135 -10.89 -2.17 4.20
N ILE A 136 -9.76 -1.68 4.68
CA ILE A 136 -9.72 -0.65 5.73
C ILE A 136 -9.23 0.65 5.11
N ILE A 137 -10.08 1.65 5.14
CA ILE A 137 -9.76 2.99 4.61
C ILE A 137 -9.42 3.90 5.79
N VAL A 138 -8.22 4.43 5.79
CA VAL A 138 -7.73 5.33 6.84
C VAL A 138 -7.86 6.76 6.34
N LYS A 139 -8.71 7.54 6.98
CA LYS A 139 -8.94 8.95 6.64
C LYS A 139 -8.02 9.90 7.38
#